data_2547c09d4bff8e6aadb301462784be56
#
_entry.id   2547c09d4bff8e6aadb301462784be56
#
_cell.length_a   1.000
_cell.length_b   1.000
_cell.length_c   1.000
_cell.angle_alpha   90.00
_cell.angle_beta   90.00
_cell.angle_gamma   90.00
#
_symmetry.space_group_name_H-M   'P 1'
#
loop_
_entity.id
_entity.type
_entity.pdbx_description
1 polymer ?
#
loop_
_entity_poly.entity_id
_entity_poly.type
_entity_poly.pdbx_seq_one_letter_code
_entity_poly.pdbx_strand_id
1 'polypeptide(L)'
;MNYRLAYAIGFHPWEDLAAHAPFHDKLMELVSREEQGHGPPWGRALDLGTGSGVWGVRLAQRGWDVTGVDIVDKALSRARERAQAEGVEMCLVHGDVTALGEAGVGSGFGLVVDTGTFHGLTDEQRRAMGREVSTVAAPGATLILDCFAPQRRGPLPRGASRADVEAAFPDWTITDVEVADTEPDPIAKLFRFDERFYRLRHDGALE
;
A
#
# COMPACT_ATOMS: atom_id res chain seq x y z
N MET A 1 7.16 -1.81 -14.90
CA MET A 1 8.56 -1.99 -14.39
C MET A 1 8.75 -3.45 -14.02
N ASN A 2 9.95 -4.02 -14.19
CA ASN A 2 10.23 -5.39 -13.70
C ASN A 2 10.87 -5.31 -12.31
N TYR A 3 10.05 -5.38 -11.26
CA TYR A 3 10.51 -5.26 -9.87
C TYR A 3 11.48 -6.37 -9.45
N ARG A 4 11.30 -7.63 -9.96
CA ARG A 4 12.25 -8.73 -9.68
C ARG A 4 13.65 -8.40 -10.16
N LEU A 5 13.78 -7.84 -11.37
CA LEU A 5 15.07 -7.42 -11.91
C LEU A 5 15.62 -6.23 -11.13
N ALA A 6 14.79 -5.25 -10.79
CA ALA A 6 15.21 -4.08 -10.02
C ALA A 6 15.80 -4.48 -8.66
N TYR A 7 15.13 -5.35 -7.90
CA TYR A 7 15.67 -5.90 -6.65
C TYR A 7 16.93 -6.76 -6.86
N ALA A 8 17.01 -7.49 -7.99
CA ALA A 8 18.19 -8.30 -8.28
C ALA A 8 19.47 -7.46 -8.46
N ILE A 9 19.34 -6.29 -9.13
CA ILE A 9 20.48 -5.36 -9.39
C ILE A 9 20.66 -4.29 -8.30
N GLY A 10 19.84 -4.31 -7.23
CA GLY A 10 19.92 -3.32 -6.14
C GLY A 10 19.35 -1.94 -6.48
N PHE A 11 18.56 -1.83 -7.54
CA PHE A 11 17.90 -0.58 -7.94
C PHE A 11 16.47 -0.51 -7.39
N HIS A 12 16.29 0.16 -6.25
CA HIS A 12 15.00 0.31 -5.58
C HIS A 12 14.82 1.71 -4.98
N PRO A 13 14.84 2.77 -5.82
CA PRO A 13 14.79 4.16 -5.36
C PRO A 13 13.50 4.52 -4.60
N TRP A 14 12.43 3.73 -4.75
CA TRP A 14 11.19 3.91 -3.98
C TRP A 14 11.36 3.64 -2.48
N GLU A 15 12.37 2.85 -2.06
CA GLU A 15 12.68 2.66 -0.63
C GLU A 15 13.25 3.94 -0.02
N ASP A 16 14.05 4.69 -0.77
CA ASP A 16 14.60 5.97 -0.35
C ASP A 16 13.51 7.05 -0.33
N LEU A 17 12.58 7.02 -1.30
CA LEU A 17 11.42 7.91 -1.33
C LEU A 17 10.48 7.67 -0.14
N ALA A 18 10.30 6.41 0.29
CA ALA A 18 9.53 6.07 1.48
C ALA A 18 10.14 6.65 2.77
N ALA A 19 11.43 6.98 2.78
CA ALA A 19 12.09 7.68 3.88
C ALA A 19 11.90 9.21 3.83
N HIS A 20 11.30 9.74 2.75
CA HIS A 20 11.10 11.18 2.59
C HIS A 20 10.01 11.66 3.56
N ALA A 21 10.37 12.59 4.46
CA ALA A 21 9.53 13.00 5.58
C ALA A 21 8.08 13.40 5.20
N PRO A 22 7.81 14.21 4.15
CA PRO A 22 6.45 14.63 3.82
C PRO A 22 5.51 13.47 3.41
N PHE A 23 6.02 12.50 2.66
CA PHE A 23 5.25 11.31 2.28
C PHE A 23 4.92 10.46 3.50
N HIS A 24 5.94 10.24 4.33
CA HIS A 24 5.83 9.52 5.59
C HIS A 24 4.77 10.14 6.48
N ASP A 25 4.84 11.46 6.69
CA ASP A 25 3.97 12.16 7.62
C ASP A 25 2.52 12.12 7.15
N LYS A 26 2.28 12.23 5.83
CA LYS A 26 0.94 12.14 5.25
C LYS A 26 0.33 10.74 5.43
N LEU A 27 1.07 9.69 5.10
CA LEU A 27 0.57 8.33 5.29
C LEU A 27 0.27 8.04 6.77
N MET A 28 1.18 8.42 7.66
CA MET A 28 0.99 8.20 9.11
C MET A 28 -0.14 9.05 9.69
N GLU A 29 -0.41 10.24 9.14
CA GLU A 29 -1.59 11.04 9.48
C GLU A 29 -2.88 10.29 9.11
N LEU A 30 -2.96 9.75 7.88
CA LEU A 30 -4.12 8.97 7.43
C LEU A 30 -4.32 7.70 8.28
N VAL A 31 -3.25 6.98 8.61
CA VAL A 31 -3.31 5.83 9.52
C VAL A 31 -3.82 6.25 10.90
N SER A 32 -3.37 7.39 11.43
CA SER A 32 -3.81 7.89 12.74
C SER A 32 -5.31 8.16 12.83
N ARG A 33 -5.97 8.41 11.70
CA ARG A 33 -7.44 8.56 11.64
C ARG A 33 -8.16 7.24 11.92
N GLU A 34 -7.51 6.10 11.66
CA GLU A 34 -8.03 4.75 11.93
C GLU A 34 -7.73 4.29 13.38
N GLU A 35 -6.88 5.01 14.08
CA GLU A 35 -6.41 4.71 15.44
C GLU A 35 -7.15 5.53 16.51
N GLN A 36 -8.44 5.79 16.30
CA GLN A 36 -9.24 6.61 17.21
C GLN A 36 -10.18 5.76 18.08
N GLY A 37 -10.49 6.26 19.24
CA GLY A 37 -11.52 5.72 20.14
C GLY A 37 -11.03 4.72 21.18
N HIS A 38 -9.95 4.01 20.97
CA HIS A 38 -9.30 3.12 21.95
C HIS A 38 -7.79 3.06 21.69
N GLY A 39 -7.02 2.44 22.57
CA GLY A 39 -5.59 2.18 22.34
C GLY A 39 -5.36 0.86 21.61
N PRO A 40 -4.08 0.57 21.21
CA PRO A 40 -3.72 -0.69 20.57
C PRO A 40 -4.08 -1.90 21.46
N PRO A 41 -4.28 -3.11 20.90
CA PRO A 41 -4.09 -3.43 19.47
C PRO A 41 -5.23 -2.90 18.59
N TRP A 42 -4.87 -2.38 17.38
CA TRP A 42 -5.83 -1.79 16.44
C TRP A 42 -6.56 -2.80 15.56
N GLY A 43 -6.13 -4.07 15.59
CA GLY A 43 -6.63 -5.13 14.71
C GLY A 43 -5.64 -5.44 13.60
N ARG A 44 -6.14 -6.09 12.52
CA ARG A 44 -5.31 -6.58 11.43
C ARG A 44 -5.12 -5.54 10.33
N ALA A 45 -3.87 -5.39 9.87
CA ALA A 45 -3.52 -4.56 8.73
C ALA A 45 -2.85 -5.39 7.62
N LEU A 46 -3.17 -5.08 6.36
CA LEU A 46 -2.57 -5.68 5.18
C LEU A 46 -1.74 -4.64 4.43
N ASP A 47 -0.46 -4.93 4.21
CA ASP A 47 0.47 -4.09 3.45
C ASP A 47 0.70 -4.74 2.06
N LEU A 48 0.11 -4.16 1.02
CA LEU A 48 0.11 -4.68 -0.35
C LEU A 48 1.36 -4.25 -1.11
N GLY A 49 2.15 -5.24 -1.55
CA GLY A 49 3.46 -4.97 -2.14
C GLY A 49 4.43 -4.41 -1.10
N THR A 50 4.49 -5.07 0.06
CA THR A 50 5.22 -4.59 1.25
C THR A 50 6.71 -4.28 1.01
N GLY A 51 7.28 -4.76 -0.09
CA GLY A 51 8.67 -4.53 -0.45
C GLY A 51 9.64 -4.95 0.67
N SER A 52 10.51 -4.05 1.08
CA SER A 52 11.42 -4.25 2.21
C SER A 52 10.77 -3.97 3.58
N GLY A 53 9.45 -3.90 3.67
CA GLY A 53 8.70 -3.80 4.92
C GLY A 53 8.73 -2.42 5.58
N VAL A 54 9.03 -1.35 4.84
CA VAL A 54 9.14 0.00 5.42
C VAL A 54 7.86 0.41 6.13
N TRP A 55 6.71 0.21 5.49
CA TRP A 55 5.42 0.63 6.03
C TRP A 55 4.84 -0.40 6.99
N GLY A 56 4.96 -1.68 6.64
CA GLY A 56 4.50 -2.76 7.51
C GLY A 56 5.15 -2.72 8.89
N VAL A 57 6.46 -2.49 8.97
CA VAL A 57 7.18 -2.34 10.25
C VAL A 57 6.62 -1.17 11.07
N ARG A 58 6.37 -0.02 10.43
CA ARG A 58 5.80 1.16 11.11
C ARG A 58 4.38 0.93 11.62
N LEU A 59 3.56 0.23 10.86
CA LEU A 59 2.23 -0.18 11.32
C LEU A 59 2.34 -1.13 12.52
N ALA A 60 3.26 -2.10 12.49
CA ALA A 60 3.48 -3.01 13.60
C ALA A 60 3.98 -2.27 14.86
N GLN A 61 4.90 -1.30 14.73
CA GLN A 61 5.36 -0.44 15.83
C GLN A 61 4.22 0.36 16.48
N ARG A 62 3.18 0.67 15.72
CA ARG A 62 1.99 1.39 16.21
C ARG A 62 0.96 0.45 16.87
N GLY A 63 1.15 -0.87 16.77
CA GLY A 63 0.31 -1.88 17.41
C GLY A 63 -0.74 -2.53 16.50
N TRP A 64 -0.55 -2.48 15.17
CA TRP A 64 -1.30 -3.28 14.21
C TRP A 64 -0.75 -4.70 14.11
N ASP A 65 -1.63 -5.70 13.93
CA ASP A 65 -1.27 -7.06 13.52
C ASP A 65 -1.09 -7.09 12.01
N VAL A 66 0.17 -7.03 11.55
CA VAL A 66 0.49 -6.75 10.14
C VAL A 66 0.78 -8.02 9.36
N THR A 67 0.09 -8.16 8.23
CA THR A 67 0.47 -9.07 7.15
C THR A 67 0.99 -8.25 5.97
N GLY A 68 2.23 -8.50 5.54
CA GLY A 68 2.82 -7.93 4.34
C GLY A 68 2.88 -8.95 3.21
N VAL A 69 2.43 -8.61 2.01
CA VAL A 69 2.50 -9.47 0.82
C VAL A 69 3.36 -8.84 -0.26
N ASP A 70 4.24 -9.64 -0.88
CA ASP A 70 5.04 -9.21 -2.03
C ASP A 70 5.37 -10.39 -2.94
N ILE A 71 5.51 -10.15 -4.23
CA ILE A 71 5.86 -11.14 -5.25
C ILE A 71 7.38 -11.38 -5.36
N VAL A 72 8.19 -10.62 -4.65
CA VAL A 72 9.66 -10.63 -4.71
C VAL A 72 10.26 -11.18 -3.41
N ASP A 73 10.73 -12.42 -3.42
CA ASP A 73 11.34 -13.06 -2.25
C ASP A 73 12.49 -12.25 -1.61
N LYS A 74 13.31 -11.62 -2.44
CA LYS A 74 14.42 -10.78 -1.95
C LYS A 74 13.93 -9.55 -1.17
N ALA A 75 12.78 -8.99 -1.56
CA ALA A 75 12.13 -7.91 -0.82
C ALA A 75 11.64 -8.41 0.54
N LEU A 76 10.96 -9.55 0.57
CA LEU A 76 10.50 -10.17 1.81
C LEU A 76 11.63 -10.57 2.76
N SER A 77 12.79 -10.99 2.23
CA SER A 77 13.97 -11.25 3.06
C SER A 77 14.42 -9.99 3.79
N ARG A 78 14.47 -8.86 3.08
CA ARG A 78 14.79 -7.55 3.68
C ARG A 78 13.73 -7.08 4.67
N ALA A 79 12.45 -7.36 4.38
CA ALA A 79 11.36 -7.05 5.30
C ALA A 79 11.52 -7.81 6.64
N ARG A 80 11.91 -9.10 6.59
CA ARG A 80 12.21 -9.88 7.81
C ARG A 80 13.39 -9.30 8.59
N GLU A 81 14.48 -8.96 7.90
CA GLU A 81 15.66 -8.35 8.52
C GLU A 81 15.29 -7.02 9.19
N ARG A 82 14.49 -6.18 8.52
CA ARG A 82 14.01 -4.91 9.07
C ARG A 82 13.11 -5.12 10.29
N ALA A 83 12.12 -5.99 10.22
CA ALA A 83 11.23 -6.29 11.34
C ALA A 83 12.01 -6.80 12.56
N GLN A 84 12.99 -7.68 12.34
CA GLN A 84 13.86 -8.17 13.40
C GLN A 84 14.72 -7.05 14.01
N ALA A 85 15.31 -6.18 13.18
CA ALA A 85 16.13 -5.07 13.66
C ALA A 85 15.32 -4.06 14.48
N GLU A 86 14.05 -3.85 14.12
CA GLU A 86 13.13 -2.93 14.80
C GLU A 86 12.35 -3.61 15.95
N GLY A 87 12.57 -4.90 16.21
CA GLY A 87 11.96 -5.63 17.31
C GLY A 87 10.45 -5.82 17.20
N VAL A 88 9.92 -5.89 15.98
CA VAL A 88 8.50 -6.12 15.71
C VAL A 88 8.25 -7.44 14.99
N GLU A 89 7.03 -7.97 15.15
CA GLU A 89 6.57 -9.15 14.44
C GLU A 89 5.65 -8.77 13.27
N MET A 90 5.82 -9.44 12.14
CA MET A 90 4.97 -9.32 10.95
C MET A 90 4.80 -10.69 10.30
N CYS A 91 3.61 -10.98 9.80
CA CYS A 91 3.41 -12.08 8.87
C CYS A 91 3.82 -11.65 7.47
N LEU A 92 4.80 -12.33 6.85
CA LEU A 92 5.30 -12.01 5.52
C LEU A 92 5.00 -13.15 4.56
N VAL A 93 4.18 -12.84 3.54
CA VAL A 93 3.63 -13.79 2.58
C VAL A 93 4.20 -13.52 1.18
N HIS A 94 4.76 -14.57 0.56
CA HIS A 94 5.10 -14.50 -0.87
C HIS A 94 3.84 -14.72 -1.69
N GLY A 95 3.41 -13.72 -2.45
CA GLY A 95 2.17 -13.79 -3.21
C GLY A 95 1.95 -12.62 -4.15
N ASP A 96 0.99 -12.80 -5.06
CA ASP A 96 0.54 -11.77 -5.98
C ASP A 96 -0.67 -11.04 -5.36
N VAL A 97 -0.67 -9.73 -5.36
CA VAL A 97 -1.79 -8.91 -4.86
C VAL A 97 -3.08 -9.10 -5.66
N THR A 98 -2.99 -9.71 -6.84
CA THR A 98 -4.14 -10.07 -7.68
C THR A 98 -4.71 -11.46 -7.38
N ALA A 99 -4.13 -12.18 -6.39
CA ALA A 99 -4.49 -13.54 -5.98
C ALA A 99 -4.23 -13.76 -4.47
N LEU A 100 -4.73 -12.86 -3.62
CA LEU A 100 -4.48 -12.86 -2.17
C LEU A 100 -5.04 -14.11 -1.47
N GLY A 101 -6.20 -14.59 -1.95
CA GLY A 101 -6.81 -15.82 -1.45
C GLY A 101 -5.91 -17.04 -1.67
N GLU A 102 -5.31 -17.17 -2.85
CA GLU A 102 -4.37 -18.26 -3.18
C GLU A 102 -3.06 -18.13 -2.38
N ALA A 103 -2.62 -16.90 -2.14
CA ALA A 103 -1.43 -16.62 -1.34
C ALA A 103 -1.61 -16.96 0.15
N GLY A 104 -2.85 -17.06 0.63
CA GLY A 104 -3.15 -17.42 2.01
C GLY A 104 -2.87 -16.31 3.02
N VAL A 105 -3.06 -15.05 2.65
CA VAL A 105 -2.85 -13.89 3.54
C VAL A 105 -3.80 -13.85 4.74
N GLY A 106 -4.89 -14.65 4.69
CA GLY A 106 -5.96 -14.60 5.67
C GLY A 106 -7.03 -13.55 5.34
N SER A 107 -7.85 -13.17 6.31
CA SER A 107 -8.95 -12.22 6.12
C SER A 107 -9.24 -11.40 7.38
N GLY A 108 -10.21 -10.49 7.32
CA GLY A 108 -10.62 -9.65 8.44
C GLY A 108 -9.70 -8.47 8.67
N PHE A 109 -9.07 -7.96 7.61
CA PHE A 109 -8.22 -6.77 7.69
C PHE A 109 -9.09 -5.51 7.84
N GLY A 110 -8.91 -4.79 8.94
CA GLY A 110 -9.56 -3.50 9.19
C GLY A 110 -8.87 -2.34 8.48
N LEU A 111 -7.58 -2.49 8.20
CA LEU A 111 -6.78 -1.52 7.45
C LEU A 111 -6.06 -2.24 6.30
N VAL A 112 -6.11 -1.66 5.11
CA VAL A 112 -5.31 -2.08 3.95
C VAL A 112 -4.52 -0.88 3.46
N VAL A 113 -3.22 -1.08 3.19
CA VAL A 113 -2.33 -0.02 2.70
C VAL A 113 -1.67 -0.47 1.40
N ASP A 114 -1.66 0.37 0.40
CA ASP A 114 -0.88 0.24 -0.84
C ASP A 114 -0.08 1.52 -1.08
N THR A 115 1.23 1.40 -1.13
CA THR A 115 2.14 2.52 -1.36
C THR A 115 2.94 2.32 -2.64
N GLY A 116 2.22 2.22 -3.77
CA GLY A 116 2.85 2.21 -5.08
C GLY A 116 2.76 0.91 -5.87
N THR A 117 1.95 -0.06 -5.47
CA THR A 117 1.72 -1.28 -6.27
C THR A 117 0.65 -1.03 -7.33
N PHE A 118 -0.51 -0.52 -6.94
CA PHE A 118 -1.68 -0.31 -7.78
C PHE A 118 -1.39 0.51 -9.04
N HIS A 119 -0.63 1.59 -8.93
CA HIS A 119 -0.35 2.50 -10.04
C HIS A 119 0.51 1.87 -11.16
N GLY A 120 1.18 0.75 -10.85
CA GLY A 120 1.99 -0.02 -11.81
C GLY A 120 1.21 -1.12 -12.55
N LEU A 121 0.03 -1.49 -12.06
CA LEU A 121 -0.78 -2.58 -12.57
C LEU A 121 -1.54 -2.21 -13.86
N THR A 122 -1.85 -3.22 -14.70
CA THR A 122 -2.80 -3.09 -15.81
C THR A 122 -4.23 -2.95 -15.27
N ASP A 123 -5.16 -2.50 -16.10
CA ASP A 123 -6.57 -2.34 -15.68
C ASP A 123 -7.21 -3.65 -15.26
N GLU A 124 -6.83 -4.77 -15.90
CA GLU A 124 -7.28 -6.10 -15.52
C GLU A 124 -6.73 -6.51 -14.15
N GLN A 125 -5.44 -6.29 -13.93
CA GLN A 125 -4.79 -6.55 -12.63
C GLN A 125 -5.35 -5.69 -11.51
N ARG A 126 -5.64 -4.41 -11.78
CA ARG A 126 -6.29 -3.50 -10.81
C ARG A 126 -7.65 -4.03 -10.36
N ARG A 127 -8.48 -4.48 -11.32
CA ARG A 127 -9.78 -5.07 -11.00
C ARG A 127 -9.65 -6.40 -10.25
N ALA A 128 -8.64 -7.22 -10.59
CA ALA A 128 -8.36 -8.45 -9.84
C ALA A 128 -7.94 -8.13 -8.40
N MET A 129 -6.99 -7.22 -8.22
CA MET A 129 -6.55 -6.76 -6.89
C MET A 129 -7.73 -6.20 -6.08
N GLY A 130 -8.60 -5.39 -6.69
CA GLY A 130 -9.79 -4.84 -6.00
C GLY A 130 -10.72 -5.92 -5.48
N ARG A 131 -11.02 -6.95 -6.28
CA ARG A 131 -11.84 -8.11 -5.83
C ARG A 131 -11.16 -8.87 -4.70
N GLU A 132 -9.86 -9.15 -4.82
CA GLU A 132 -9.10 -9.87 -3.80
C GLU A 132 -9.07 -9.09 -2.47
N VAL A 133 -8.81 -7.79 -2.53
CA VAL A 133 -8.82 -6.90 -1.35
C VAL A 133 -10.21 -6.89 -0.70
N SER A 134 -11.29 -6.76 -1.49
CA SER A 134 -12.66 -6.80 -0.95
C SER A 134 -12.98 -8.13 -0.25
N THR A 135 -12.44 -9.25 -0.75
CA THR A 135 -12.67 -10.58 -0.16
C THR A 135 -11.97 -10.74 1.20
N VAL A 136 -10.79 -10.15 1.38
CA VAL A 136 -10.00 -10.31 2.61
C VAL A 136 -10.24 -9.20 3.63
N ALA A 137 -10.81 -8.07 3.22
CA ALA A 137 -11.13 -6.95 4.10
C ALA A 137 -12.28 -7.27 5.06
N ALA A 138 -12.25 -6.66 6.23
CA ALA A 138 -13.39 -6.66 7.14
C ALA A 138 -14.52 -5.72 6.61
N PRO A 139 -15.78 -5.96 6.98
CA PRO A 139 -16.84 -4.97 6.78
C PRO A 139 -16.45 -3.62 7.38
N GLY A 140 -16.61 -2.55 6.62
CA GLY A 140 -16.22 -1.21 7.04
C GLY A 140 -14.71 -0.98 7.15
N ALA A 141 -13.85 -1.81 6.54
CA ALA A 141 -12.42 -1.59 6.47
C ALA A 141 -12.04 -0.30 5.75
N THR A 142 -10.87 0.21 6.05
CA THR A 142 -10.27 1.34 5.33
C THR A 142 -9.16 0.84 4.40
N LEU A 143 -9.15 1.32 3.15
CA LEU A 143 -8.02 1.22 2.23
C LEU A 143 -7.38 2.60 2.07
N ILE A 144 -6.08 2.68 2.33
CA ILE A 144 -5.24 3.84 2.02
C ILE A 144 -4.39 3.47 0.81
N LEU A 145 -4.63 4.13 -0.31
CA LEU A 145 -4.00 3.85 -1.59
C LEU A 145 -3.20 5.06 -2.05
N ASP A 146 -1.88 4.93 -2.08
CA ASP A 146 -1.02 5.93 -2.72
C ASP A 146 -0.80 5.59 -4.18
N CYS A 147 -1.00 6.56 -5.06
CA CYS A 147 -0.66 6.41 -6.45
C CYS A 147 -0.32 7.74 -7.13
N PHE A 148 0.57 7.68 -8.10
CA PHE A 148 0.82 8.81 -8.98
C PHE A 148 -0.39 9.12 -9.85
N ALA A 149 -0.64 10.40 -10.10
CA ALA A 149 -1.59 10.84 -11.12
C ALA A 149 -1.21 10.28 -12.51
N PRO A 150 -2.20 10.02 -13.39
CA PRO A 150 -1.94 9.44 -14.71
C PRO A 150 -1.02 10.32 -15.53
N GLN A 151 0.11 9.76 -15.98
CA GLN A 151 1.04 10.43 -16.89
C GLN A 151 1.79 9.39 -17.73
N ARG A 152 2.21 9.79 -18.95
CA ARG A 152 3.19 9.02 -19.72
C ARG A 152 4.60 9.35 -19.21
N ARG A 153 5.21 8.42 -18.47
CA ARG A 153 6.51 8.63 -17.80
C ARG A 153 7.61 7.70 -18.30
N GLY A 154 7.51 7.18 -19.51
CA GLY A 154 8.47 6.21 -20.06
C GLY A 154 8.49 4.90 -19.26
N PRO A 155 9.61 4.53 -18.62
CA PRO A 155 9.72 3.28 -17.86
C PRO A 155 9.04 3.32 -16.48
N LEU A 156 8.57 4.50 -16.03
CA LEU A 156 7.92 4.67 -14.73
C LEU A 156 6.48 4.13 -14.76
N PRO A 157 5.90 3.84 -13.59
CA PRO A 157 4.49 3.46 -13.49
C PRO A 157 3.57 4.46 -14.17
N ARG A 158 2.51 3.97 -14.80
CA ARG A 158 1.58 4.80 -15.60
C ARG A 158 0.67 5.71 -14.76
N GLY A 159 0.67 5.50 -13.44
CA GLY A 159 -0.22 6.21 -12.53
C GLY A 159 -1.65 5.68 -12.57
N ALA A 160 -2.54 6.25 -11.75
CA ALA A 160 -3.95 5.92 -11.71
C ALA A 160 -4.81 7.17 -11.49
N SER A 161 -5.92 7.26 -12.20
CA SER A 161 -6.94 8.29 -12.01
C SER A 161 -7.95 7.86 -10.94
N ARG A 162 -8.75 8.81 -10.46
CA ARG A 162 -9.90 8.52 -9.61
C ARG A 162 -10.83 7.47 -10.25
N ALA A 163 -11.10 7.59 -11.54
CA ALA A 163 -11.94 6.63 -12.27
C ALA A 163 -11.34 5.22 -12.32
N ASP A 164 -9.98 5.10 -12.39
CA ASP A 164 -9.31 3.80 -12.31
C ASP A 164 -9.48 3.16 -10.93
N VAL A 165 -9.44 3.97 -9.86
CA VAL A 165 -9.66 3.50 -8.49
C VAL A 165 -11.12 3.06 -8.30
N GLU A 166 -12.09 3.88 -8.70
CA GLU A 166 -13.52 3.55 -8.63
C GLU A 166 -13.86 2.28 -9.43
N ALA A 167 -13.26 2.10 -10.62
CA ALA A 167 -13.46 0.90 -11.43
C ALA A 167 -12.84 -0.37 -10.83
N ALA A 168 -11.79 -0.24 -10.04
CA ALA A 168 -11.12 -1.37 -9.38
C ALA A 168 -11.82 -1.78 -8.07
N PHE A 169 -12.39 -0.82 -7.36
CA PHE A 169 -12.98 -0.98 -6.03
C PHE A 169 -14.47 -0.59 -6.02
N PRO A 170 -15.35 -1.31 -6.77
CA PRO A 170 -16.77 -0.94 -6.90
C PRO A 170 -17.55 -1.03 -5.58
N ASP A 171 -17.10 -1.86 -4.62
CA ASP A 171 -17.73 -2.05 -3.31
C ASP A 171 -17.10 -1.15 -2.22
N TRP A 172 -16.43 -0.09 -2.64
CA TRP A 172 -15.76 0.85 -1.75
C TRP A 172 -16.12 2.29 -2.10
N THR A 173 -16.38 3.08 -1.09
CA THR A 173 -16.61 4.52 -1.24
C THR A 173 -15.31 5.31 -1.01
N ILE A 174 -14.89 6.14 -1.98
CA ILE A 174 -13.78 7.08 -1.77
C ILE A 174 -14.26 8.19 -0.84
N THR A 175 -13.73 8.23 0.37
CA THR A 175 -14.07 9.23 1.40
C THR A 175 -13.20 10.46 1.31
N ASP A 176 -11.93 10.30 0.96
CA ASP A 176 -10.97 11.40 0.87
C ASP A 176 -10.02 11.21 -0.32
N VAL A 177 -9.57 12.32 -0.91
CA VAL A 177 -8.46 12.36 -1.87
C VAL A 177 -7.54 13.50 -1.48
N GLU A 178 -6.34 13.18 -1.05
CA GLU A 178 -5.37 14.15 -0.60
C GLU A 178 -4.13 14.13 -1.50
N VAL A 179 -3.56 15.30 -1.75
CA VAL A 179 -2.27 15.43 -2.44
C VAL A 179 -1.19 15.52 -1.37
N ALA A 180 -0.08 14.82 -1.56
CA ALA A 180 1.07 15.03 -0.70
C ALA A 180 1.56 16.48 -0.87
N ASP A 181 1.49 17.27 0.20
CA ASP A 181 1.99 18.66 0.25
C ASP A 181 3.53 18.60 0.32
N THR A 182 4.14 18.11 -0.75
CA THR A 182 5.58 18.13 -0.89
C THR A 182 5.96 19.38 -1.67
N GLU A 183 6.78 20.27 -1.08
CA GLU A 183 7.64 21.10 -1.94
C GLU A 183 8.48 20.11 -2.75
N PRO A 184 8.18 19.92 -4.04
CA PRO A 184 8.84 18.89 -4.79
C PRO A 184 10.32 19.26 -4.90
N ASP A 185 11.19 18.33 -4.48
CA ASP A 185 12.61 18.48 -4.76
C ASP A 185 12.84 18.64 -6.27
N PRO A 186 13.99 19.12 -6.71
CA PRO A 186 14.26 19.36 -8.14
C PRO A 186 14.03 18.12 -9.02
N ILE A 187 14.20 16.90 -8.47
CA ILE A 187 14.00 15.63 -9.17
C ILE A 187 12.51 15.32 -9.26
N ALA A 188 11.77 15.50 -8.18
CA ALA A 188 10.31 15.35 -8.16
C ALA A 188 9.63 16.36 -9.09
N LYS A 189 10.13 17.61 -9.15
CA LYS A 189 9.69 18.63 -10.13
C LYS A 189 9.95 18.21 -11.58
N LEU A 190 11.13 17.64 -11.86
CA LEU A 190 11.51 17.18 -13.19
C LEU A 190 10.61 16.03 -13.67
N PHE A 191 10.27 15.12 -12.79
CA PHE A 191 9.41 13.95 -13.08
C PHE A 191 7.94 14.22 -12.83
N ARG A 192 7.54 15.39 -12.33
CA ARG A 192 6.16 15.76 -12.02
C ARG A 192 5.47 14.67 -11.21
N PHE A 193 6.05 14.27 -10.09
CA PHE A 193 5.40 13.34 -9.16
C PHE A 193 4.21 14.07 -8.52
N ASP A 194 3.02 13.80 -9.04
CA ASP A 194 1.75 14.21 -8.46
C ASP A 194 1.20 12.98 -7.73
N GLU A 195 1.60 12.85 -6.47
CA GLU A 195 1.19 11.76 -5.58
C GLU A 195 -0.16 12.07 -4.97
N ARG A 196 -1.04 11.08 -4.99
CA ARG A 196 -2.38 11.17 -4.46
C ARG A 196 -2.66 10.02 -3.53
N PHE A 197 -3.07 10.36 -2.32
CA PHE A 197 -3.61 9.43 -1.36
C PHE A 197 -5.11 9.37 -1.49
N TYR A 198 -5.63 8.19 -1.86
CA TYR A 198 -7.05 7.89 -1.80
C TYR A 198 -7.33 7.15 -0.51
N ARG A 199 -8.30 7.60 0.25
CA ARG A 199 -8.85 6.88 1.36
C ARG A 199 -10.22 6.34 0.95
N LEU A 200 -10.39 5.03 1.05
CA LEU A 200 -11.64 4.36 0.70
C LEU A 200 -12.19 3.63 1.92
N ARG A 201 -13.51 3.56 2.01
CA ARG A 201 -14.23 2.78 3.02
C ARG A 201 -14.94 1.61 2.35
N HIS A 202 -14.77 0.40 2.87
CA HIS A 202 -15.47 -0.77 2.39
C HIS A 202 -16.95 -0.65 2.76
N ASP A 203 -17.81 -0.67 1.75
CA ASP A 203 -19.26 -0.47 1.94
C ASP A 203 -19.95 -1.67 2.59
N GLY A 204 -19.21 -2.65 3.08
CA GLY A 204 -19.61 -3.91 3.66
C GLY A 204 -21.13 -4.04 3.89
N ALA A 205 -21.75 -5.10 3.42
CA ALA A 205 -23.16 -5.32 3.68
C ALA A 205 -23.42 -5.19 5.19
N LEU A 206 -24.14 -4.15 5.58
CA LEU A 206 -24.76 -4.09 6.89
C LEU A 206 -25.85 -5.18 6.85
N GLU A 207 -25.52 -6.40 7.35
CA GLU A 207 -26.53 -7.37 7.70
C GLU A 207 -27.37 -6.87 8.88
#